data_44d839d00df1d18d479a0a42172440b0
#
_entry.id   44d839d00df1d18d479a0a42172440b0
#
_cell.length_a   1.000
_cell.length_b   1.000
_cell.length_c   1.000
_cell.angle_alpha   90.00
_cell.angle_beta   90.00
_cell.angle_gamma   90.00
#
_symmetry.space_group_name_H-M   'P 1'
#
loop_
_entity.id
_entity.type
_entity.pdbx_description
1 polymer ?
#
loop_
_entity_poly.entity_id
_entity_poly.type
_entity_poly.pdbx_seq_one_letter_code
_entity_poly.pdbx_strand_id
1 'polypeptide(L)'
;MLPYNGAYWPCDTTFYVPIGRKGTVQDFYVTPYLHLIDFQYQLNGLELTMSCRLHAPRVDGMPQVQEIRPFLSLNQHCGYANHLGYYWSDDYRVRIMKPWENICNEKAVNYSKDTYSITVPVKAGYTYWFRMGAKVNNAFENYNYTETVKITVPKDAK
;
A
#
# COMPACT_ATOMS: atom_id res chain seq x y z
N MET A 1 -7.94 24.77 5.96
CA MET A 1 -8.62 23.48 5.80
C MET A 1 -7.64 22.36 5.93
N LEU A 2 -7.98 21.36 6.70
CA LEU A 2 -7.11 20.22 6.89
C LEU A 2 -7.26 19.27 5.71
N PRO A 3 -6.17 18.75 5.18
CA PRO A 3 -6.25 17.78 4.10
C PRO A 3 -6.86 16.46 4.61
N TYR A 4 -7.73 15.89 3.82
CA TYR A 4 -8.29 14.58 4.07
C TYR A 4 -7.95 13.66 2.90
N ASN A 5 -7.37 12.53 3.21
CA ASN A 5 -7.01 11.52 2.22
C ASN A 5 -7.56 10.18 2.70
N GLY A 6 -8.27 9.46 1.83
CA GLY A 6 -8.92 8.21 2.18
C GLY A 6 -7.99 7.08 2.64
N ALA A 7 -6.68 7.21 2.43
CA ALA A 7 -5.67 6.25 2.93
C ALA A 7 -5.17 6.61 4.34
N TYR A 8 -5.63 7.71 4.90
CA TYR A 8 -5.16 8.22 6.18
C TYR A 8 -6.33 8.52 7.10
N TRP A 9 -6.07 8.44 8.39
CA TRP A 9 -7.05 8.82 9.39
C TRP A 9 -7.42 10.29 9.22
N PRO A 10 -8.72 10.63 9.35
CA PRO A 10 -9.13 12.03 9.36
C PRO A 10 -8.45 12.75 10.52
N CYS A 11 -8.09 14.01 10.30
CA CYS A 11 -7.51 14.82 11.33
C CYS A 11 -8.63 15.48 12.13
N ASP A 12 -8.78 15.08 13.40
CA ASP A 12 -9.82 15.61 14.28
C ASP A 12 -9.42 16.92 14.94
N THR A 13 -8.14 17.26 14.85
CA THR A 13 -7.60 18.44 15.52
C THR A 13 -7.48 19.59 14.52
N THR A 14 -8.01 20.73 14.89
CA THR A 14 -7.83 21.94 14.10
C THR A 14 -6.47 22.51 14.40
N PHE A 15 -5.62 22.58 13.40
CA PHE A 15 -4.31 23.18 13.53
C PHE A 15 -4.38 24.65 13.16
N TYR A 16 -3.88 25.47 14.06
CA TYR A 16 -3.75 26.89 13.81
C TYR A 16 -2.32 27.20 13.41
N VAL A 17 -2.13 27.59 12.16
CA VAL A 17 -0.82 27.94 11.64
C VAL A 17 -0.74 29.47 11.56
N PRO A 18 0.15 30.10 12.33
CA PRO A 18 0.30 31.56 12.25
C PRO A 18 0.86 31.93 10.88
N ILE A 19 0.06 32.66 10.11
CA ILE A 19 0.45 33.13 8.79
C ILE A 19 1.31 34.37 8.93
N GLY A 20 2.38 34.43 8.15
CA GLY A 20 3.27 35.60 8.13
C GLY A 20 4.29 35.64 9.25
N ARG A 21 4.33 34.63 10.09
CA ARG A 21 5.36 34.55 11.12
C ARG A 21 6.65 34.02 10.54
N LYS A 22 7.67 34.80 10.64
CA LYS A 22 8.98 34.41 10.14
C LYS A 22 9.57 33.29 10.98
N GLY A 23 10.06 32.26 10.30
CA GLY A 23 10.70 31.13 10.94
C GLY A 23 9.76 30.12 11.55
N THR A 24 8.47 30.29 11.40
CA THR A 24 7.50 29.32 11.88
C THR A 24 7.26 28.27 10.81
N VAL A 25 7.65 27.05 11.09
CA VAL A 25 7.37 25.91 10.25
C VAL A 25 6.49 24.96 11.03
N GLN A 26 5.36 24.62 10.47
CA GLN A 26 4.44 23.70 11.12
C GLN A 26 4.32 22.44 10.28
N ASP A 27 4.77 21.32 10.83
CA ASP A 27 4.65 20.04 10.16
C ASP A 27 3.32 19.40 10.50
N PHE A 28 2.64 18.92 9.48
CA PHE A 28 1.40 18.16 9.65
C PHE A 28 1.72 16.69 9.60
N TYR A 29 1.35 15.96 10.65
CA TYR A 29 1.53 14.52 10.69
C TYR A 29 0.20 13.86 10.35
N VAL A 30 0.21 13.05 9.30
CA VAL A 30 -0.95 12.30 8.87
C VAL A 30 -0.69 10.84 9.16
N THR A 31 -1.61 10.22 9.91
CA THR A 31 -1.49 8.82 10.27
C THR A 31 -2.12 7.96 9.19
N PRO A 32 -1.38 7.08 8.52
CA PRO A 32 -1.97 6.17 7.56
C PRO A 32 -2.81 5.12 8.28
N TYR A 33 -3.81 4.58 7.59
CA TYR A 33 -4.56 3.44 8.13
C TYR A 33 -3.68 2.22 8.25
N LEU A 34 -2.83 1.99 7.26
CA LEU A 34 -1.99 0.80 7.19
C LEU A 34 -0.56 1.18 6.80
N HIS A 35 0.39 0.53 7.45
CA HIS A 35 1.75 0.43 6.96
C HIS A 35 1.91 -0.97 6.38
N LEU A 36 2.50 -1.07 5.19
CA LEU A 36 2.85 -2.35 4.60
C LEU A 36 4.33 -2.59 4.96
N ILE A 37 4.55 -3.59 5.79
CA ILE A 37 5.86 -3.88 6.36
C ILE A 37 6.38 -5.22 5.85
N ASP A 38 7.65 -5.50 6.07
CA ASP A 38 8.30 -6.75 5.67
C ASP A 38 8.11 -7.04 4.18
N PHE A 39 8.19 -5.98 3.37
CA PHE A 39 8.02 -6.10 1.92
C PHE A 39 9.19 -6.89 1.33
N GLN A 40 8.86 -7.98 0.66
CA GLN A 40 9.81 -8.84 -0.02
C GLN A 40 9.31 -9.17 -1.42
N TYR A 41 10.23 -9.48 -2.30
CA TYR A 41 9.88 -9.87 -3.65
C TYR A 41 10.90 -10.86 -4.19
N GLN A 42 10.46 -11.66 -5.15
CA GLN A 42 11.30 -12.65 -5.81
C GLN A 42 10.84 -12.83 -7.25
N LEU A 43 11.79 -12.82 -8.17
CA LEU A 43 11.52 -13.08 -9.58
C LEU A 43 12.00 -14.49 -9.91
N ASN A 44 11.07 -15.34 -10.31
CA ASN A 44 11.35 -16.71 -10.76
C ASN A 44 10.90 -16.85 -12.20
N GLY A 45 11.85 -16.84 -13.15
CA GLY A 45 11.50 -16.91 -14.56
C GLY A 45 10.62 -15.74 -14.97
N LEU A 46 9.39 -16.05 -15.35
CA LEU A 46 8.39 -15.03 -15.74
C LEU A 46 7.32 -14.82 -14.68
N GLU A 47 7.61 -15.15 -13.44
CA GLU A 47 6.70 -14.92 -12.32
C GLU A 47 7.36 -14.05 -11.27
N LEU A 48 6.70 -12.97 -10.93
CA LEU A 48 7.13 -12.06 -9.87
C LEU A 48 6.23 -12.27 -8.66
N THR A 49 6.82 -12.68 -7.55
CA THR A 49 6.10 -12.83 -6.27
C THR A 49 6.50 -11.69 -5.34
N MET A 50 5.51 -11.06 -4.75
CA MET A 50 5.72 -10.00 -3.78
C MET A 50 4.89 -10.28 -2.54
N SER A 51 5.40 -9.91 -1.38
CA SER A 51 4.72 -10.18 -0.11
C SER A 51 4.96 -9.06 0.88
N CYS A 52 4.02 -8.91 1.81
CA CYS A 52 4.14 -7.97 2.91
C CYS A 52 3.23 -8.37 4.05
N ARG A 53 3.46 -7.76 5.20
CA ARG A 53 2.56 -7.81 6.34
C ARG A 53 1.97 -6.42 6.55
N LEU A 54 0.90 -6.37 7.34
CA LEU A 54 0.23 -5.11 7.64
C LEU A 54 0.51 -4.69 9.08
N HIS A 55 0.69 -3.40 9.26
CA HIS A 55 0.79 -2.76 10.56
C HIS A 55 -0.23 -1.62 10.61
N ALA A 56 -1.05 -1.59 11.65
CA ALA A 56 -2.03 -0.54 11.86
C ALA A 56 -1.57 0.34 13.01
N PRO A 57 -1.09 1.55 12.75
CA PRO A 57 -0.60 2.43 13.82
C PRO A 57 -1.71 2.86 14.79
N ARG A 58 -2.96 2.84 14.31
CA ARG A 58 -4.11 3.19 15.15
C ARG A 58 -5.25 2.22 14.81
N VAL A 59 -5.74 1.48 15.80
CA VAL A 59 -6.70 0.39 15.56
C VAL A 59 -8.14 0.73 15.97
N ASP A 60 -8.32 1.65 16.90
CA ASP A 60 -9.66 2.03 17.39
C ASP A 60 -10.48 2.72 16.30
N GLY A 61 -11.67 2.18 16.00
CA GLY A 61 -12.55 2.76 15.01
C GLY A 61 -12.08 2.59 13.57
N MET A 62 -11.13 1.69 13.34
CA MET A 62 -10.59 1.46 12.01
C MET A 62 -11.63 0.80 11.10
N PRO A 63 -11.79 1.30 9.85
CA PRO A 63 -12.64 0.61 8.88
C PRO A 63 -12.08 -0.78 8.57
N GLN A 64 -12.92 -1.63 7.98
CA GLN A 64 -12.45 -2.94 7.53
C GLN A 64 -11.29 -2.79 6.53
N VAL A 65 -10.34 -3.69 6.60
CA VAL A 65 -9.31 -3.79 5.57
C VAL A 65 -9.94 -4.43 4.35
N GLN A 66 -9.89 -3.74 3.23
CA GLN A 66 -10.59 -4.18 2.03
C GLN A 66 -9.76 -5.16 1.20
N GLU A 67 -8.59 -4.73 0.76
CA GLU A 67 -7.80 -5.52 -0.19
C GLU A 67 -6.35 -5.10 -0.21
N ILE A 68 -5.51 -5.98 -0.77
CA ILE A 68 -4.14 -5.69 -1.15
C ILE A 68 -4.02 -5.98 -2.64
N ARG A 69 -3.40 -5.05 -3.39
CA ARG A 69 -3.21 -5.20 -4.83
C ARG A 69 -1.76 -4.98 -5.22
N PRO A 70 -1.33 -5.63 -6.31
CA PRO A 70 -0.05 -5.30 -6.91
C PRO A 70 -0.23 -4.10 -7.86
N PHE A 71 0.76 -3.21 -7.87
CA PHE A 71 0.81 -2.10 -8.79
C PHE A 71 2.11 -2.19 -9.57
N LEU A 72 2.01 -2.36 -10.88
CA LEU A 72 3.15 -2.44 -11.77
C LEU A 72 3.04 -1.34 -12.82
N SER A 73 4.16 -0.76 -13.17
CA SER A 73 4.23 0.31 -14.16
C SER A 73 5.51 0.16 -14.97
N LEU A 74 5.51 0.76 -16.15
CA LEU A 74 6.69 0.81 -17.01
C LEU A 74 7.53 2.09 -16.76
N ASN A 75 7.17 2.86 -15.75
CA ASN A 75 7.94 4.03 -15.32
C ASN A 75 7.92 4.15 -13.80
N GLN A 76 8.70 5.09 -13.27
CA GLN A 76 8.91 5.25 -11.84
C GLN A 76 7.68 5.72 -11.05
N HIS A 77 6.66 6.24 -11.72
CA HIS A 77 5.47 6.77 -11.07
C HIS A 77 4.40 5.67 -10.96
N CYS A 78 4.63 4.73 -10.06
CA CYS A 78 3.77 3.56 -9.91
C CYS A 78 2.76 3.77 -8.78
N GLY A 79 1.47 3.54 -9.07
CA GLY A 79 0.41 3.63 -8.08
C GLY A 79 -0.96 3.59 -8.72
N TYR A 80 -1.99 3.90 -7.95
CA TYR A 80 -3.36 3.86 -8.43
C TYR A 80 -3.57 4.74 -9.67
N ALA A 81 -2.97 5.92 -9.69
CA ALA A 81 -3.13 6.85 -10.82
C ALA A 81 -2.28 6.47 -12.04
N ASN A 82 -1.32 5.57 -11.89
CA ASN A 82 -0.43 5.15 -12.98
C ASN A 82 0.01 3.72 -12.76
N HIS A 83 -0.69 2.79 -13.37
CA HIS A 83 -0.36 1.37 -13.29
C HIS A 83 -0.83 0.66 -14.56
N LEU A 84 -0.24 -0.51 -14.81
CA LEU A 84 -0.65 -1.35 -15.93
C LEU A 84 -1.99 -2.00 -15.58
N GLY A 85 -3.00 -1.73 -16.41
CA GLY A 85 -4.35 -2.22 -16.16
C GLY A 85 -4.49 -3.73 -16.14
N TYR A 86 -3.57 -4.43 -16.79
CA TYR A 86 -3.55 -5.89 -16.79
C TYR A 86 -3.57 -6.48 -15.39
N TYR A 87 -2.82 -5.86 -14.46
CA TYR A 87 -2.69 -6.35 -13.09
C TYR A 87 -3.79 -5.86 -12.16
N TRP A 88 -4.73 -5.10 -12.66
CA TRP A 88 -5.89 -4.65 -11.89
C TRP A 88 -6.94 -5.74 -11.74
N SER A 89 -6.76 -6.88 -12.39
CA SER A 89 -7.68 -8.01 -12.29
C SER A 89 -7.83 -8.50 -10.84
N ASP A 90 -9.04 -8.95 -10.52
CA ASP A 90 -9.30 -9.55 -9.22
C ASP A 90 -8.50 -10.84 -8.97
N ASP A 91 -7.97 -11.44 -10.04
CA ASP A 91 -7.12 -12.63 -9.93
C ASP A 91 -5.80 -12.33 -9.22
N TYR A 92 -5.37 -11.08 -9.21
CA TYR A 92 -4.09 -10.69 -8.64
C TYR A 92 -4.22 -9.95 -7.32
N ARG A 93 -5.42 -9.74 -6.81
CA ARG A 93 -5.60 -9.08 -5.52
C ARG A 93 -5.83 -10.10 -4.41
N VAL A 94 -5.49 -9.69 -3.20
CA VAL A 94 -5.90 -10.40 -2.00
C VAL A 94 -7.10 -9.66 -1.43
N ARG A 95 -8.27 -10.23 -1.57
CA ARG A 95 -9.48 -9.64 -1.00
C ARG A 95 -9.59 -10.05 0.46
N ILE A 96 -9.67 -9.08 1.35
CA ILE A 96 -9.69 -9.32 2.78
C ILE A 96 -11.09 -9.09 3.35
N MET A 97 -11.61 -7.88 3.24
CA MET A 97 -12.94 -7.49 3.71
C MET A 97 -13.23 -7.96 5.13
N LYS A 98 -12.29 -7.71 6.04
CA LYS A 98 -12.37 -8.10 7.43
C LYS A 98 -12.03 -6.93 8.34
N PRO A 99 -12.66 -6.86 9.54
CA PRO A 99 -12.23 -5.90 10.54
C PRO A 99 -10.83 -6.24 11.03
N TRP A 100 -10.09 -5.23 11.47
CA TRP A 100 -8.72 -5.42 11.91
C TRP A 100 -8.59 -6.46 13.03
N GLU A 101 -9.57 -6.54 13.92
CA GLU A 101 -9.54 -7.50 15.03
C GLU A 101 -9.45 -8.95 14.56
N ASN A 102 -9.93 -9.24 13.33
CA ASN A 102 -9.84 -10.58 12.74
C ASN A 102 -8.55 -10.81 11.97
N ILE A 103 -7.75 -9.78 11.79
CA ILE A 103 -6.51 -9.81 11.02
C ILE A 103 -5.30 -9.78 11.94
N CYS A 104 -5.41 -9.07 13.05
CA CYS A 104 -4.27 -8.79 13.91
C CYS A 104 -3.78 -10.02 14.66
N ASN A 105 -2.51 -9.95 15.04
CA ASN A 105 -1.87 -10.94 15.87
C ASN A 105 -2.33 -10.73 17.32
N GLU A 106 -2.76 -11.80 17.99
CA GLU A 106 -3.25 -11.74 19.37
C GLU A 106 -2.23 -11.15 20.34
N LYS A 107 -0.95 -11.38 20.08
CA LYS A 107 0.13 -10.89 20.96
C LYS A 107 0.66 -9.52 20.54
N ALA A 108 0.38 -9.12 19.33
CA ALA A 108 0.87 -7.86 18.79
C ALA A 108 -0.24 -7.22 17.97
N VAL A 109 -1.19 -6.63 18.65
CA VAL A 109 -2.48 -6.21 18.06
C VAL A 109 -2.37 -5.20 16.91
N ASN A 110 -1.23 -4.54 16.78
CA ASN A 110 -1.00 -3.60 15.69
C ASN A 110 -0.44 -4.24 14.42
N TYR A 111 -0.17 -5.55 14.45
CA TYR A 111 0.44 -6.28 13.34
C TYR A 111 -0.50 -7.37 12.85
N SER A 112 -0.51 -7.59 11.54
CA SER A 112 -1.27 -8.72 10.99
C SER A 112 -0.60 -10.05 11.40
N LYS A 113 -1.42 -11.07 11.62
CA LYS A 113 -0.91 -12.42 11.92
C LYS A 113 -0.35 -13.11 10.68
N ASP A 114 -0.84 -12.72 9.50
CA ASP A 114 -0.47 -13.37 8.24
C ASP A 114 0.43 -12.47 7.38
N THR A 115 1.24 -13.11 6.55
CA THR A 115 1.95 -12.46 5.46
C THR A 115 1.12 -12.64 4.19
N TYR A 116 0.87 -11.56 3.47
CA TYR A 116 0.08 -11.58 2.26
C TYR A 116 1.01 -11.60 1.05
N SER A 117 0.76 -12.53 0.13
CA SER A 117 1.61 -12.78 -1.02
C SER A 117 0.81 -12.73 -2.31
N ILE A 118 1.39 -12.12 -3.33
CA ILE A 118 0.79 -12.01 -4.67
C ILE A 118 1.84 -12.41 -5.69
N THR A 119 1.44 -13.27 -6.63
CA THR A 119 2.30 -13.67 -7.74
C THR A 119 1.67 -13.19 -9.04
N VAL A 120 2.44 -12.50 -9.87
CA VAL A 120 1.98 -11.96 -11.14
C VAL A 120 2.91 -12.40 -12.26
N PRO A 121 2.37 -12.60 -13.49
CA PRO A 121 3.20 -12.89 -14.65
C PRO A 121 3.88 -11.61 -15.14
N VAL A 122 5.11 -11.75 -15.60
CA VAL A 122 5.87 -10.63 -16.19
C VAL A 122 6.47 -11.08 -17.51
N LYS A 123 6.89 -10.12 -18.33
CA LYS A 123 7.41 -10.42 -19.67
C LYS A 123 8.93 -10.30 -19.72
N ALA A 124 9.55 -11.23 -20.42
CA ALA A 124 11.00 -11.22 -20.63
C ALA A 124 11.43 -9.94 -21.35
N GLY A 125 12.54 -9.37 -20.90
CA GLY A 125 13.12 -8.18 -21.50
C GLY A 125 12.50 -6.87 -21.03
N TYR A 126 11.48 -6.91 -20.22
CA TYR A 126 10.81 -5.70 -19.74
C TYR A 126 11.40 -5.23 -18.42
N THR A 127 11.35 -3.93 -18.20
CA THR A 127 11.68 -3.30 -16.91
C THR A 127 10.40 -2.81 -16.28
N TYR A 128 10.17 -3.23 -15.05
CA TYR A 128 8.97 -2.85 -14.30
C TYR A 128 9.35 -2.09 -13.04
N TRP A 129 8.52 -1.12 -12.69
CA TRP A 129 8.47 -0.56 -11.33
C TRP A 129 7.23 -1.12 -10.67
N PHE A 130 7.37 -1.60 -9.46
CA PHE A 130 6.23 -2.21 -8.78
C PHE A 130 6.24 -1.93 -7.28
N ARG A 131 5.06 -2.04 -6.70
CA ARG A 131 4.86 -1.98 -5.25
C ARG A 131 3.53 -2.62 -4.92
N MET A 132 3.30 -2.91 -3.64
CA MET A 132 2.02 -3.38 -3.16
C MET A 132 1.27 -2.22 -2.53
N GLY A 133 -0.05 -2.24 -2.65
CA GLY A 133 -0.91 -1.26 -2.03
C GLY A 133 -2.05 -1.94 -1.29
N ALA A 134 -2.42 -1.40 -0.15
CA ALA A 134 -3.55 -1.87 0.64
C ALA A 134 -4.49 -0.71 0.93
N LYS A 135 -5.80 -1.00 0.96
CA LYS A 135 -6.77 0.04 1.30
C LYS A 135 -7.79 -0.49 2.30
N VAL A 136 -8.38 0.44 3.04
CA VAL A 136 -9.49 0.15 3.93
C VAL A 136 -10.81 0.41 3.18
N ASN A 137 -11.90 -0.18 3.69
CA ASN A 137 -13.22 -0.04 3.09
C ASN A 137 -13.85 1.29 3.48
N ASN A 138 -13.56 2.32 2.69
CA ASN A 138 -14.18 3.63 2.83
C ASN A 138 -14.57 4.16 1.44
N ALA A 139 -15.06 5.39 1.38
CA ALA A 139 -15.56 5.96 0.12
C ALA A 139 -14.47 6.36 -0.88
N PHE A 140 -13.20 6.18 -0.52
CA PHE A 140 -12.08 6.67 -1.31
C PHE A 140 -11.27 5.52 -1.89
N GLU A 141 -10.81 5.67 -3.12
CA GLU A 141 -9.93 4.71 -3.80
C GLU A 141 -8.46 5.07 -3.57
N ASN A 142 -8.08 5.18 -2.32
CA ASN A 142 -6.71 5.55 -1.93
C ASN A 142 -6.04 4.41 -1.17
N TYR A 143 -4.80 4.13 -1.56
CA TYR A 143 -4.03 3.02 -1.02
C TYR A 143 -2.86 3.53 -0.19
N ASN A 144 -2.49 2.76 0.82
CA ASN A 144 -1.19 2.87 1.45
C ASN A 144 -0.26 1.88 0.73
N TYR A 145 0.98 2.27 0.48
CA TYR A 145 1.88 1.52 -0.40
C TYR A 145 3.16 1.11 0.30
N THR A 146 3.79 0.06 -0.26
CA THR A 146 5.19 -0.23 0.01
C THR A 146 6.07 0.75 -0.75
N GLU A 147 7.39 0.64 -0.56
CA GLU A 147 8.32 1.35 -1.44
C GLU A 147 8.18 0.83 -2.87
N THR A 148 8.56 1.66 -3.83
CA THR A 148 8.58 1.27 -5.24
C THR A 148 9.93 0.62 -5.57
N VAL A 149 9.87 -0.55 -6.21
CA VAL A 149 11.06 -1.30 -6.60
C VAL A 149 11.11 -1.42 -8.11
N LYS A 150 12.31 -1.32 -8.66
CA LYS A 150 12.56 -1.49 -10.08
C LYS A 150 13.22 -2.85 -10.33
N ILE A 151 12.67 -3.61 -11.27
CA ILE A 151 13.29 -4.86 -11.73
C ILE A 151 13.38 -4.87 -13.24
N THR A 152 14.37 -5.61 -13.75
CA THR A 152 14.47 -5.91 -15.19
C THR A 152 14.40 -7.42 -15.36
N VAL A 153 13.41 -7.88 -16.14
CA VAL A 153 13.25 -9.29 -16.42
C VAL A 153 14.24 -9.66 -17.52
N PRO A 154 15.10 -10.68 -17.34
CA PRO A 154 16.04 -11.09 -18.36
C PRO A 154 15.34 -11.45 -19.67
N LYS A 155 16.01 -11.17 -20.79
CA LYS A 155 15.44 -11.48 -22.11
C LYS A 155 15.30 -12.96 -22.37
N ASP A 156 16.09 -13.77 -21.70
CA ASP A 156 16.07 -15.23 -21.82
C ASP A 156 15.27 -15.91 -20.70
N ALA A 157 14.54 -15.16 -19.89
CA ALA A 157 13.69 -15.72 -18.84
C ALA A 157 12.59 -16.59 -19.42
N LYS A 158 12.30 -17.68 -18.73
CA LYS A 158 11.27 -18.64 -19.14
C LYS A 158 10.35 -19.00 -17.98
#